data_e7216ff45cebca7dae3ee83986fa3ec3
#
_entry.id   e7216ff45cebca7dae3ee83986fa3ec3
#
_cell.length_a   1.000
_cell.length_b   1.000
_cell.length_c   1.000
_cell.angle_alpha   90.00
_cell.angle_beta   90.00
_cell.angle_gamma   90.00
#
_symmetry.space_group_name_H-M   'P 1'
#
loop_
_entity.id
_entity.type
_entity.pdbx_description
1 polymer ?
#
loop_
_entity_poly.entity_id
_entity_poly.type
_entity_poly.pdbx_seq_one_letter_code
_entity_poly.pdbx_strand_id
1 'polypeptide(L)'
;MAAAEARGVKGHAYRQVFGTEVARAHGYAGLRELHAEMALLRTASYICINMFSGLRNSEMMSLESGCISREPGIDGSYECIWLHGTIYKTGERPHKWLVPPIVVQAVDLAERMIEPFQSMLRDEERKLRKLETIESKHAKRLAEISRSKNKLFLATHYSQQGPVAVMPGGAAVNRWLKDFCRHFQIRADNGEVWDLASHQFRRTFAYNYARSELGDLLYLKEHYGHWSLDMTMLYADGGADEYQIDNGLLDDVVRAKQERQAEILAGYLDSDTPLAKGEDWLGTWRPMVRTAKNKDELIQELSSTITLNGTGHSWCAGNAKGGSCGGLCLFEADMCVDCNMALIGPEHLPVWKEIAEQQLVVLQLPDMGVPAKSRANRILEKANQVISKLDGSRSEA
;
A
#
# COMPACT_ATOMS: atom_id res chain seq x y z
N MET A 1 -31.97 -13.07 27.96
CA MET A 1 -32.01 -12.80 29.41
C MET A 1 -33.07 -13.63 30.09
N ALA A 2 -34.37 -13.52 29.77
CA ALA A 2 -35.44 -14.24 30.44
C ALA A 2 -35.26 -15.78 30.53
N ALA A 3 -34.78 -16.47 29.51
CA ALA A 3 -34.63 -17.92 29.47
C ALA A 3 -33.52 -18.46 30.39
N ALA A 4 -32.58 -17.65 30.82
CA ALA A 4 -31.50 -18.06 31.69
C ALA A 4 -31.76 -17.68 33.15
N GLU A 5 -32.50 -16.60 33.39
CA GLU A 5 -33.07 -16.30 34.71
C GLU A 5 -34.00 -17.42 35.12
N ALA A 6 -34.79 -17.95 34.18
CA ALA A 6 -35.65 -19.11 34.39
C ALA A 6 -34.88 -20.42 34.74
N ARG A 7 -33.61 -20.53 34.36
CA ARG A 7 -32.75 -21.71 34.68
C ARG A 7 -31.88 -21.52 35.92
N GLY A 8 -32.00 -20.40 36.65
CA GLY A 8 -31.26 -20.13 37.87
C GLY A 8 -29.75 -19.93 37.74
N VAL A 9 -29.24 -19.77 36.51
CA VAL A 9 -27.80 -19.58 36.23
C VAL A 9 -27.45 -18.09 36.31
N LYS A 10 -26.65 -17.69 37.27
CA LYS A 10 -26.26 -16.29 37.49
C LYS A 10 -24.76 -16.08 37.24
N GLY A 11 -24.41 -14.86 36.80
CA GLY A 11 -23.02 -14.40 36.75
C GLY A 11 -22.19 -14.95 35.58
N HIS A 12 -20.94 -15.31 35.83
CA HIS A 12 -19.95 -15.72 34.81
C HIS A 12 -20.34 -17.03 34.10
N ALA A 13 -20.88 -18.00 34.85
CA ALA A 13 -21.36 -19.27 34.32
C ALA A 13 -22.50 -19.09 33.32
N TYR A 14 -23.40 -18.12 33.55
CA TYR A 14 -24.50 -17.79 32.63
C TYR A 14 -23.98 -17.31 31.26
N ARG A 15 -22.99 -16.44 31.24
CA ARG A 15 -22.42 -15.90 29.98
C ARG A 15 -21.70 -16.98 29.18
N GLN A 16 -21.00 -17.90 29.84
CA GLN A 16 -20.37 -19.03 29.18
C GLN A 16 -21.37 -20.00 28.55
N VAL A 17 -22.45 -20.34 29.26
CA VAL A 17 -23.48 -21.25 28.73
C VAL A 17 -24.19 -20.62 27.54
N PHE A 18 -24.67 -19.38 27.68
CA PHE A 18 -25.36 -18.68 26.60
C PHE A 18 -24.45 -18.45 25.39
N GLY A 19 -23.20 -17.97 25.59
CA GLY A 19 -22.24 -17.77 24.52
C GLY A 19 -21.90 -19.08 23.80
N THR A 20 -21.78 -20.18 24.50
CA THR A 20 -21.54 -21.52 23.92
C THR A 20 -22.73 -22.01 23.09
N GLU A 21 -23.97 -21.78 23.56
CA GLU A 21 -25.16 -22.13 22.79
C GLU A 21 -25.26 -21.30 21.49
N VAL A 22 -24.98 -20.00 21.55
CA VAL A 22 -24.91 -19.15 20.35
C VAL A 22 -23.82 -19.61 19.40
N ALA A 23 -22.61 -19.87 19.88
CA ALA A 23 -21.52 -20.35 19.03
C ALA A 23 -21.91 -21.68 18.32
N ARG A 24 -22.53 -22.62 19.04
CA ARG A 24 -22.99 -23.88 18.47
C ARG A 24 -24.08 -23.69 17.42
N ALA A 25 -25.01 -22.75 17.65
CA ALA A 25 -26.05 -22.43 16.67
C ALA A 25 -25.49 -21.90 15.35
N HIS A 26 -24.27 -21.34 15.39
CA HIS A 26 -23.51 -20.88 14.21
C HIS A 26 -22.45 -21.86 13.72
N GLY A 27 -22.49 -23.14 14.16
CA GLY A 27 -21.63 -24.20 13.66
C GLY A 27 -20.27 -24.35 14.35
N TYR A 28 -20.01 -23.58 15.42
CA TYR A 28 -18.77 -23.68 16.21
C TYR A 28 -18.93 -24.70 17.35
N ALA A 29 -17.86 -25.40 17.71
CA ALA A 29 -17.87 -26.33 18.84
C ALA A 29 -18.13 -25.62 20.18
N GLY A 30 -17.81 -24.34 20.26
CA GLY A 30 -18.08 -23.49 21.42
C GLY A 30 -17.51 -22.09 21.30
N LEU A 31 -17.64 -21.31 22.37
CA LEU A 31 -17.24 -19.91 22.43
C LEU A 31 -15.75 -19.69 22.15
N ARG A 32 -14.90 -20.66 22.55
CA ARG A 32 -13.46 -20.57 22.36
C ARG A 32 -13.08 -20.63 20.87
N GLU A 33 -13.72 -21.49 20.11
CA GLU A 33 -13.50 -21.62 18.67
C GLU A 33 -14.00 -20.36 17.93
N LEU A 34 -15.20 -19.89 18.26
CA LEU A 34 -15.72 -18.63 17.72
C LEU A 34 -14.76 -17.45 17.95
N HIS A 35 -14.20 -17.34 19.17
CA HIS A 35 -13.23 -16.28 19.47
C HIS A 35 -11.91 -16.44 18.70
N ALA A 36 -11.48 -17.68 18.46
CA ALA A 36 -10.29 -17.93 17.65
C ALA A 36 -10.51 -17.48 16.20
N GLU A 37 -11.65 -17.84 15.61
CA GLU A 37 -12.02 -17.39 14.26
C GLU A 37 -12.12 -15.87 14.15
N MET A 38 -12.77 -15.22 15.11
CA MET A 38 -12.82 -13.76 15.15
C MET A 38 -11.41 -13.13 15.27
N ALA A 39 -10.51 -13.73 16.02
CA ALA A 39 -9.14 -13.27 16.13
C ALA A 39 -8.37 -13.42 14.80
N LEU A 40 -8.60 -14.51 14.06
CA LEU A 40 -8.03 -14.72 12.72
C LEU A 40 -8.57 -13.71 11.72
N LEU A 41 -9.87 -13.46 11.69
CA LEU A 41 -10.49 -12.46 10.80
C LEU A 41 -9.99 -11.05 11.09
N ARG A 42 -9.87 -10.65 12.37
CA ARG A 42 -9.27 -9.38 12.75
C ARG A 42 -7.84 -9.26 12.24
N THR A 43 -7.05 -10.33 12.40
CA THR A 43 -5.65 -10.35 11.97
C THR A 43 -5.56 -10.31 10.45
N ALA A 44 -6.44 -11.02 9.72
CA ALA A 44 -6.54 -10.95 8.27
C ALA A 44 -6.85 -9.53 7.78
N SER A 45 -7.81 -8.84 8.43
CA SER A 45 -8.10 -7.42 8.11
C SER A 45 -6.89 -6.53 8.37
N TYR A 46 -6.19 -6.71 9.48
CA TYR A 46 -4.95 -5.97 9.78
C TYR A 46 -3.88 -6.20 8.71
N ILE A 47 -3.64 -7.47 8.32
CA ILE A 47 -2.66 -7.85 7.28
C ILE A 47 -3.04 -7.19 5.96
N CYS A 48 -4.29 -7.32 5.52
CA CYS A 48 -4.77 -6.75 4.27
C CYS A 48 -4.58 -5.23 4.23
N ILE A 49 -5.03 -4.50 5.25
CA ILE A 49 -4.88 -3.05 5.30
C ILE A 49 -3.41 -2.66 5.27
N ASN A 50 -2.57 -3.31 6.09
CA ASN A 50 -1.17 -2.92 6.21
C ASN A 50 -0.33 -3.29 4.99
N MET A 51 -0.63 -4.41 4.33
CA MET A 51 0.04 -4.83 3.11
C MET A 51 -0.13 -3.82 1.96
N PHE A 52 -1.31 -3.22 1.84
CA PHE A 52 -1.63 -2.25 0.78
C PHE A 52 -1.46 -0.78 1.18
N SER A 53 -1.04 -0.48 2.40
CA SER A 53 -0.81 0.88 2.87
C SER A 53 0.59 1.12 3.43
N GLY A 54 1.28 0.08 3.89
CA GLY A 54 2.61 0.19 4.50
C GLY A 54 2.65 1.02 5.78
N LEU A 55 1.54 1.11 6.52
CA LEU A 55 1.43 1.89 7.75
C LEU A 55 2.34 1.36 8.86
N ARG A 56 2.83 2.27 9.70
CA ARG A 56 3.42 1.85 11.00
C ARG A 56 2.35 1.29 11.91
N ASN A 57 2.75 0.44 12.86
CA ASN A 57 1.78 -0.09 13.83
C ASN A 57 1.03 1.00 14.61
N SER A 58 1.69 2.11 14.96
CA SER A 58 1.03 3.25 15.61
C SER A 58 -0.01 3.93 14.72
N GLU A 59 0.26 4.02 13.41
CA GLU A 59 -0.65 4.54 12.40
C GLU A 59 -1.84 3.61 12.20
N MET A 60 -1.60 2.28 12.11
CA MET A 60 -2.66 1.27 12.08
C MET A 60 -3.57 1.34 13.32
N MET A 61 -2.97 1.53 14.50
CA MET A 61 -3.73 1.66 15.76
C MET A 61 -4.45 3.02 15.87
N SER A 62 -4.13 4.00 15.02
CA SER A 62 -4.85 5.27 14.97
C SER A 62 -6.16 5.20 14.20
N LEU A 63 -6.34 4.18 13.34
CA LEU A 63 -7.52 4.04 12.50
C LEU A 63 -8.79 3.95 13.35
N GLU A 64 -9.82 4.64 12.91
CA GLU A 64 -11.14 4.67 13.55
C GLU A 64 -12.22 4.18 12.60
N SER A 65 -13.36 3.78 13.12
CA SER A 65 -14.52 3.47 12.28
C SER A 65 -14.92 4.71 11.46
N GLY A 66 -15.20 4.50 10.17
CA GLY A 66 -15.44 5.59 9.20
C GLY A 66 -14.15 6.18 8.62
N CYS A 67 -13.01 5.48 8.72
CA CYS A 67 -11.73 5.96 8.22
C CYS A 67 -11.57 5.93 6.69
N ILE A 68 -12.56 5.49 5.93
CA ILE A 68 -12.53 5.48 4.46
C ILE A 68 -13.29 6.69 3.91
N SER A 69 -12.67 7.39 2.96
CA SER A 69 -13.36 8.34 2.09
C SER A 69 -13.08 8.05 0.62
N ARG A 70 -13.94 8.55 -0.25
CA ARG A 70 -13.84 8.42 -1.69
C ARG A 70 -13.89 9.81 -2.31
N GLU A 71 -12.93 10.09 -3.17
CA GLU A 71 -12.83 11.35 -3.88
C GLU A 71 -12.74 11.05 -5.39
N PRO A 72 -13.40 11.82 -6.26
CA PRO A 72 -13.22 11.66 -7.70
C PRO A 72 -11.76 11.94 -8.07
N GLY A 73 -11.22 11.18 -9.02
CA GLY A 73 -9.93 11.47 -9.64
C GLY A 73 -9.96 12.80 -10.42
N ILE A 74 -8.83 13.21 -10.93
CA ILE A 74 -8.63 14.54 -11.56
C ILE A 74 -9.61 14.77 -12.72
N ASP A 75 -9.91 13.74 -13.48
CA ASP A 75 -10.81 13.78 -14.64
C ASP A 75 -12.21 13.19 -14.37
N GLY A 76 -12.45 12.71 -13.13
CA GLY A 76 -13.69 12.09 -12.72
C GLY A 76 -13.94 10.68 -13.27
N SER A 77 -12.99 10.09 -14.03
CA SER A 77 -13.12 8.76 -14.62
C SER A 77 -12.88 7.61 -13.63
N TYR A 78 -12.26 7.89 -12.48
CA TYR A 78 -11.97 6.93 -11.43
C TYR A 78 -12.17 7.53 -10.04
N GLU A 79 -12.24 6.69 -9.02
CA GLU A 79 -12.31 7.09 -7.61
C GLU A 79 -10.97 6.86 -6.92
N CYS A 80 -10.52 7.87 -6.18
CA CYS A 80 -9.44 7.74 -5.20
C CYS A 80 -10.04 7.32 -3.86
N ILE A 81 -9.58 6.20 -3.34
CA ILE A 81 -10.00 5.70 -2.03
C ILE A 81 -8.93 6.06 -1.00
N TRP A 82 -9.32 6.82 0.00
CA TRP A 82 -8.42 7.30 1.05
C TRP A 82 -8.71 6.65 2.38
N LEU A 83 -7.64 6.17 3.01
CA LEU A 83 -7.64 5.67 4.39
C LEU A 83 -7.13 6.78 5.31
N HIS A 84 -7.95 7.23 6.26
CA HIS A 84 -7.64 8.31 7.18
C HIS A 84 -7.13 7.80 8.52
N GLY A 85 -6.06 8.42 9.03
CA GLY A 85 -5.50 8.11 10.34
C GLY A 85 -4.58 9.22 10.84
N THR A 86 -3.70 8.90 11.78
CA THR A 86 -2.80 9.86 12.42
C THR A 86 -1.36 9.37 12.33
N ILE A 87 -0.46 10.25 11.88
CA ILE A 87 0.98 10.06 11.97
C ILE A 87 1.46 10.58 13.31
N TYR A 88 2.36 9.85 13.98
CA TYR A 88 2.92 10.23 15.29
C TYR A 88 4.42 10.54 15.24
N LYS A 89 5.20 9.84 14.41
CA LYS A 89 6.66 9.91 14.44
C LYS A 89 7.24 11.27 14.03
N THR A 90 6.54 12.01 13.18
CA THR A 90 6.94 13.35 12.69
C THR A 90 6.07 14.47 13.23
N GLY A 91 5.54 14.29 14.44
CA GLY A 91 4.51 15.15 15.03
C GLY A 91 3.11 14.59 14.80
N GLU A 92 2.28 14.62 15.86
CA GLU A 92 0.91 14.15 15.78
C GLU A 92 0.09 15.00 14.81
N ARG A 93 -0.33 14.40 13.69
CA ARG A 93 -1.12 15.08 12.66
C ARG A 93 -2.01 14.10 11.90
N PRO A 94 -3.18 14.55 11.42
CA PRO A 94 -3.99 13.78 10.48
C PRO A 94 -3.22 13.50 9.19
N HIS A 95 -3.43 12.33 8.63
CA HIS A 95 -2.89 11.95 7.33
C HIS A 95 -3.85 11.01 6.61
N LYS A 96 -3.76 10.96 5.28
CA LYS A 96 -4.52 10.05 4.44
C LYS A 96 -3.59 9.26 3.51
N TRP A 97 -3.90 7.98 3.32
CA TRP A 97 -3.17 7.07 2.44
C TRP A 97 -4.08 6.62 1.32
N LEU A 98 -3.57 6.68 0.09
CA LEU A 98 -4.27 6.11 -1.07
C LEU A 98 -4.21 4.59 -0.97
N VAL A 99 -5.36 3.93 -1.12
CA VAL A 99 -5.45 2.47 -0.97
C VAL A 99 -6.37 1.86 -2.05
N PRO A 100 -6.13 0.59 -2.43
CA PRO A 100 -6.98 -0.10 -3.39
C PRO A 100 -8.32 -0.55 -2.78
N PRO A 101 -9.34 -0.88 -3.61
CA PRO A 101 -10.69 -1.26 -3.16
C PRO A 101 -10.75 -2.43 -2.18
N ILE A 102 -9.77 -3.35 -2.22
CA ILE A 102 -9.71 -4.49 -1.28
C ILE A 102 -9.57 -4.02 0.18
N VAL A 103 -8.93 -2.89 0.43
CA VAL A 103 -8.77 -2.31 1.77
C VAL A 103 -10.13 -1.90 2.34
N VAL A 104 -11.06 -1.42 1.50
CA VAL A 104 -12.43 -1.10 1.95
C VAL A 104 -13.10 -2.32 2.54
N GLN A 105 -13.00 -3.48 1.86
CA GLN A 105 -13.59 -4.73 2.36
C GLN A 105 -12.98 -5.16 3.71
N ALA A 106 -11.67 -4.97 3.86
CA ALA A 106 -10.98 -5.30 5.10
C ALA A 106 -11.37 -4.35 6.25
N VAL A 107 -11.57 -3.05 5.96
CA VAL A 107 -12.07 -2.06 6.93
C VAL A 107 -13.51 -2.37 7.30
N ASP A 108 -14.41 -2.60 6.34
CA ASP A 108 -15.79 -2.96 6.58
C ASP A 108 -15.93 -4.21 7.48
N LEU A 109 -15.11 -5.22 7.23
CA LEU A 109 -15.07 -6.42 8.07
C LEU A 109 -14.62 -6.08 9.50
N ALA A 110 -13.55 -5.32 9.65
CA ALA A 110 -13.03 -4.91 10.96
C ALA A 110 -14.07 -4.07 11.73
N GLU A 111 -14.77 -3.15 11.07
CA GLU A 111 -15.83 -2.33 11.66
C GLU A 111 -16.99 -3.17 12.19
N ARG A 112 -17.51 -4.12 11.39
CA ARG A 112 -18.57 -5.02 11.83
C ARG A 112 -18.15 -5.86 13.04
N MET A 113 -16.90 -6.28 13.09
CA MET A 113 -16.37 -7.08 14.19
C MET A 113 -16.22 -6.29 15.47
N ILE A 114 -15.81 -5.00 15.38
CA ILE A 114 -15.49 -4.17 16.53
C ILE A 114 -16.68 -3.38 17.07
N GLU A 115 -17.72 -3.15 16.27
CA GLU A 115 -18.89 -2.35 16.63
C GLU A 115 -19.52 -2.75 17.98
N PRO A 116 -19.74 -4.03 18.29
CA PRO A 116 -20.32 -4.42 19.59
C PRO A 116 -19.45 -3.98 20.78
N PHE A 117 -18.12 -4.03 20.63
CA PHE A 117 -17.19 -3.60 21.69
C PHE A 117 -17.12 -2.07 21.81
N GLN A 118 -17.17 -1.35 20.70
CA GLN A 118 -17.27 0.10 20.69
C GLN A 118 -18.58 0.58 21.35
N SER A 119 -19.69 -0.10 21.06
CA SER A 119 -20.98 0.16 21.71
C SER A 119 -20.90 -0.05 23.23
N MET A 120 -20.24 -1.12 23.67
CA MET A 120 -20.02 -1.39 25.10
C MET A 120 -19.15 -0.31 25.76
N LEU A 121 -18.10 0.16 25.11
CA LEU A 121 -17.26 1.23 25.62
C LEU A 121 -18.04 2.55 25.75
N ARG A 122 -18.88 2.87 24.77
CA ARG A 122 -19.77 4.03 24.83
C ARG A 122 -20.78 3.93 25.97
N ASP A 123 -21.30 2.73 26.22
CA ASP A 123 -22.21 2.48 27.36
C ASP A 123 -21.51 2.59 28.72
N GLU A 124 -20.27 2.07 28.80
CA GLU A 124 -19.44 2.21 29.99
C GLU A 124 -19.11 3.69 30.29
N GLU A 125 -18.73 4.44 29.24
CA GLU A 125 -18.51 5.89 29.34
C GLU A 125 -19.73 6.61 29.89
N ARG A 126 -20.92 6.32 29.34
CA ARG A 126 -22.18 6.92 29.81
C ARG A 126 -22.48 6.61 31.28
N LYS A 127 -22.19 5.38 31.72
CA LYS A 127 -22.37 4.96 33.12
C LYS A 127 -21.37 5.68 34.06
N LEU A 128 -20.10 5.72 33.68
CA LEU A 128 -19.07 6.37 34.48
C LEU A 128 -19.29 7.89 34.61
N ARG A 129 -19.76 8.55 33.54
CA ARG A 129 -20.09 9.99 33.57
C ARG A 129 -21.30 10.34 34.43
N LYS A 130 -22.15 9.38 34.76
CA LYS A 130 -23.32 9.58 35.66
C LYS A 130 -23.01 9.39 37.11
N LEU A 131 -21.79 9.00 37.48
CA LEU A 131 -21.41 8.86 38.88
C LEU A 131 -21.31 10.25 39.54
N GLU A 132 -21.91 10.40 40.70
CA GLU A 132 -21.86 11.65 41.47
C GLU A 132 -20.44 12.02 41.92
N THR A 133 -19.61 10.99 42.18
CA THR A 133 -18.22 11.18 42.58
C THR A 133 -17.30 10.39 41.60
N ILE A 134 -16.40 11.10 40.93
CA ILE A 134 -15.42 10.51 40.01
C ILE A 134 -14.12 10.25 40.76
N GLU A 135 -13.87 9.03 41.19
CA GLU A 135 -12.59 8.60 41.75
C GLU A 135 -11.49 8.58 40.69
N SER A 136 -10.22 8.66 41.10
CA SER A 136 -9.06 8.64 40.21
C SER A 136 -9.05 7.44 39.22
N LYS A 137 -9.50 6.25 39.67
CA LYS A 137 -9.65 5.06 38.81
C LYS A 137 -10.69 5.27 37.69
N HIS A 138 -11.81 5.95 38.00
CA HIS A 138 -12.86 6.25 37.01
C HIS A 138 -12.39 7.30 36.01
N ALA A 139 -11.64 8.32 36.47
CA ALA A 139 -11.04 9.30 35.56
C ALA A 139 -10.04 8.67 34.59
N LYS A 140 -9.16 7.78 35.08
CA LYS A 140 -8.23 7.01 34.21
C LYS A 140 -8.99 6.17 33.21
N ARG A 141 -10.03 5.46 33.62
CA ARG A 141 -10.83 4.60 32.71
C ARG A 141 -11.59 5.44 31.67
N LEU A 142 -12.14 6.58 32.04
CA LEU A 142 -12.78 7.53 31.11
C LEU A 142 -11.79 8.02 30.04
N ALA A 143 -10.56 8.36 30.44
CA ALA A 143 -9.52 8.77 29.50
C ALA A 143 -9.12 7.63 28.54
N GLU A 144 -9.05 6.38 29.02
CA GLU A 144 -8.78 5.21 28.20
C GLU A 144 -9.92 4.95 27.20
N ILE A 145 -11.17 4.97 27.66
CA ILE A 145 -12.34 4.80 26.79
C ILE A 145 -12.40 5.91 25.74
N SER A 146 -12.15 7.14 26.11
CA SER A 146 -12.16 8.27 25.17
C SER A 146 -11.17 8.08 24.02
N ARG A 147 -10.02 7.45 24.27
CA ARG A 147 -8.99 7.17 23.25
C ARG A 147 -9.32 5.96 22.40
N SER A 148 -10.11 5.00 22.91
CA SER A 148 -10.27 3.68 22.28
C SER A 148 -11.65 3.41 21.71
N LYS A 149 -12.70 4.09 22.15
CA LYS A 149 -14.10 3.81 21.81
C LYS A 149 -14.47 3.83 20.32
N ASN A 150 -13.67 4.50 19.49
CA ASN A 150 -13.86 4.57 18.05
C ASN A 150 -12.79 3.79 17.27
N LYS A 151 -11.79 3.23 17.93
CA LYS A 151 -10.66 2.57 17.26
C LYS A 151 -11.09 1.29 16.55
N LEU A 152 -10.53 1.10 15.34
CA LEU A 152 -10.82 -0.04 14.49
C LEU A 152 -10.23 -1.34 15.03
N PHE A 153 -9.05 -1.29 15.66
CA PHE A 153 -8.36 -2.45 16.22
C PHE A 153 -8.27 -2.37 17.73
N LEU A 154 -9.00 -3.26 18.42
CA LEU A 154 -8.97 -3.40 19.87
C LEU A 154 -8.59 -4.83 20.26
N ALA A 155 -7.83 -4.96 21.34
CA ALA A 155 -7.68 -6.23 22.03
C ALA A 155 -8.88 -6.42 22.96
N THR A 156 -9.55 -7.54 22.81
CA THR A 156 -10.73 -7.89 23.58
C THR A 156 -10.43 -9.08 24.47
N HIS A 157 -10.79 -8.99 25.74
CA HIS A 157 -10.70 -10.11 26.67
C HIS A 157 -11.85 -10.07 27.65
N TYR A 158 -12.12 -11.19 28.31
CA TYR A 158 -13.15 -11.27 29.33
C TYR A 158 -12.50 -11.18 30.73
N SER A 159 -12.95 -10.20 31.50
CA SER A 159 -12.64 -10.11 32.94
C SER A 159 -13.78 -10.69 33.78
N GLN A 160 -13.60 -10.77 35.10
CA GLN A 160 -14.69 -11.15 36.03
C GLN A 160 -15.88 -10.19 35.96
N GLN A 161 -15.66 -8.95 35.57
CA GLN A 161 -16.69 -7.90 35.44
C GLN A 161 -17.33 -7.85 34.06
N GLY A 162 -16.84 -8.63 33.10
CA GLY A 162 -17.37 -8.69 31.73
C GLY A 162 -16.28 -8.51 30.65
N PRO A 163 -16.71 -8.35 29.41
CA PRO A 163 -15.78 -8.11 28.32
C PRO A 163 -15.12 -6.75 28.47
N VAL A 164 -13.82 -6.71 28.16
CA VAL A 164 -13.00 -5.51 28.19
C VAL A 164 -12.40 -5.32 26.81
N ALA A 165 -12.45 -4.11 26.28
CA ALA A 165 -11.78 -3.71 25.06
C ALA A 165 -10.73 -2.64 25.39
N VAL A 166 -9.50 -2.87 24.92
CA VAL A 166 -8.36 -1.98 25.18
C VAL A 166 -7.50 -1.83 23.93
N MET A 167 -6.74 -0.76 23.85
CA MET A 167 -5.75 -0.60 22.77
C MET A 167 -4.67 -1.67 22.89
N PRO A 168 -4.37 -2.42 21.80
CA PRO A 168 -3.29 -3.40 21.83
C PRO A 168 -1.93 -2.71 21.72
N GLY A 169 -0.96 -3.20 22.48
CA GLY A 169 0.45 -2.82 22.30
C GLY A 169 1.08 -3.57 21.11
N GLY A 170 2.22 -3.08 20.61
CA GLY A 170 2.92 -3.69 19.48
C GLY A 170 3.26 -5.17 19.66
N ALA A 171 3.62 -5.59 20.87
CA ALA A 171 3.87 -7.00 21.20
C ALA A 171 2.62 -7.87 21.02
N ALA A 172 1.43 -7.35 21.32
CA ALA A 172 0.17 -8.07 21.12
C ALA A 172 -0.13 -8.22 19.63
N VAL A 173 0.07 -7.18 18.83
CA VAL A 173 -0.11 -7.22 17.37
C VAL A 173 0.83 -8.25 16.73
N ASN A 174 2.13 -8.19 17.06
CA ASN A 174 3.09 -9.16 16.53
C ASN A 174 2.75 -10.61 16.94
N ARG A 175 2.17 -10.81 18.12
CA ARG A 175 1.65 -12.14 18.52
C ARG A 175 0.49 -12.56 17.61
N TRP A 176 -0.46 -11.69 17.30
CA TRP A 176 -1.55 -12.00 16.38
C TRP A 176 -1.04 -12.43 15.00
N LEU A 177 -0.04 -11.73 14.47
CA LEU A 177 0.58 -12.03 13.18
C LEU A 177 1.26 -13.42 13.19
N LYS A 178 2.03 -13.71 14.23
CA LYS A 178 2.70 -15.02 14.40
C LYS A 178 1.70 -16.16 14.58
N ASP A 179 0.63 -15.94 15.36
CA ASP A 179 -0.43 -16.94 15.55
C ASP A 179 -1.18 -17.22 14.24
N PHE A 180 -1.41 -16.18 13.43
CA PHE A 180 -1.99 -16.29 12.08
C PHE A 180 -1.10 -17.14 11.16
N CYS A 181 0.19 -16.85 11.11
CA CYS A 181 1.13 -17.62 10.30
C CYS A 181 1.21 -19.09 10.75
N ARG A 182 1.16 -19.34 12.06
CA ARG A 182 1.11 -20.73 12.61
C ARG A 182 -0.18 -21.44 12.24
N HIS A 183 -1.31 -20.78 12.33
CA HIS A 183 -2.61 -21.39 12.03
C HIS A 183 -2.70 -21.82 10.56
N PHE A 184 -2.28 -20.95 9.63
CA PHE A 184 -2.33 -21.23 8.20
C PHE A 184 -1.06 -21.88 7.64
N GLN A 185 -0.09 -22.24 8.49
CA GLN A 185 1.18 -22.84 8.09
C GLN A 185 1.92 -22.01 7.01
N ILE A 186 1.85 -20.68 7.12
CA ILE A 186 2.58 -19.77 6.23
C ILE A 186 4.07 -19.87 6.58
N ARG A 187 4.90 -20.23 5.60
CA ARG A 187 6.33 -20.49 5.78
C ARG A 187 7.17 -19.43 5.09
N ALA A 188 8.32 -19.15 5.70
CA ALA A 188 9.38 -18.38 5.08
C ALA A 188 10.24 -19.28 4.17
N ASP A 189 11.14 -18.69 3.40
CA ASP A 189 11.99 -19.39 2.42
C ASP A 189 12.89 -20.46 3.05
N ASN A 190 13.23 -20.34 4.33
CA ASN A 190 13.96 -21.34 5.10
C ASN A 190 13.11 -22.55 5.52
N GLY A 191 11.82 -22.59 5.16
CA GLY A 191 10.86 -23.65 5.47
C GLY A 191 10.25 -23.59 6.88
N GLU A 192 10.69 -22.67 7.74
CA GLU A 192 10.08 -22.45 9.06
C GLU A 192 8.79 -21.63 8.96
N VAL A 193 7.95 -21.71 9.98
CA VAL A 193 6.77 -20.83 10.05
C VAL A 193 7.23 -19.38 10.12
N TRP A 194 6.68 -18.54 9.25
CA TRP A 194 7.10 -17.15 9.14
C TRP A 194 6.92 -16.39 10.45
N ASP A 195 8.01 -15.78 10.94
CA ASP A 195 8.01 -14.89 12.10
C ASP A 195 7.59 -13.47 11.68
N LEU A 196 6.32 -13.35 11.24
CA LEU A 196 5.77 -12.13 10.70
C LEU A 196 5.64 -11.06 11.79
N ALA A 197 6.13 -9.86 11.49
CA ALA A 197 6.07 -8.69 12.36
C ALA A 197 5.56 -7.45 11.60
N SER A 198 4.92 -6.55 12.33
CA SER A 198 4.22 -5.39 11.75
C SER A 198 5.11 -4.47 10.90
N HIS A 199 6.39 -4.33 11.23
CA HIS A 199 7.32 -3.48 10.48
C HIS A 199 7.68 -4.05 9.09
N GLN A 200 7.54 -5.36 8.88
CA GLN A 200 7.86 -6.00 7.60
C GLN A 200 6.91 -5.53 6.48
N PHE A 201 5.64 -5.25 6.78
CA PHE A 201 4.69 -4.73 5.79
C PHE A 201 5.15 -3.42 5.16
N ARG A 202 5.66 -2.50 5.99
CA ARG A 202 6.15 -1.20 5.51
C ARG A 202 7.36 -1.36 4.59
N ARG A 203 8.31 -2.26 4.94
CA ARG A 203 9.46 -2.57 4.09
C ARG A 203 9.03 -3.21 2.78
N THR A 204 8.15 -4.21 2.84
CA THR A 204 7.64 -4.89 1.65
C THR A 204 6.85 -3.95 0.74
N PHE A 205 6.01 -3.07 1.31
CA PHE A 205 5.30 -2.06 0.54
C PHE A 205 6.27 -1.12 -0.17
N ALA A 206 7.24 -0.57 0.56
CA ALA A 206 8.24 0.33 0.00
C ALA A 206 9.10 -0.34 -1.08
N TYR A 207 9.52 -1.59 -0.85
CA TYR A 207 10.29 -2.39 -1.81
C TYR A 207 9.49 -2.61 -3.10
N ASN A 208 8.25 -3.09 -3.01
CA ASN A 208 7.41 -3.33 -4.18
C ASN A 208 7.07 -2.02 -4.91
N TYR A 209 6.82 -0.94 -4.16
CA TYR A 209 6.56 0.36 -4.74
C TYR A 209 7.76 0.90 -5.53
N ALA A 210 8.97 0.80 -4.96
CA ALA A 210 10.20 1.24 -5.62
C ALA A 210 10.51 0.45 -6.92
N ARG A 211 10.07 -0.80 -7.00
CA ARG A 211 10.23 -1.68 -8.17
C ARG A 211 9.12 -1.50 -9.20
N SER A 212 8.03 -0.83 -8.85
CA SER A 212 6.95 -0.55 -9.80
C SER A 212 7.40 0.48 -10.83
N GLU A 213 6.84 0.39 -12.04
CA GLU A 213 7.17 1.31 -13.14
C GLU A 213 6.89 2.77 -12.79
N LEU A 214 5.81 3.01 -12.04
CA LEU A 214 5.41 4.36 -11.59
C LEU A 214 5.95 4.72 -10.20
N GLY A 215 6.85 3.89 -9.63
CA GLY A 215 7.40 4.08 -8.29
C GLY A 215 8.34 5.28 -8.22
N ASP A 216 7.85 6.42 -7.71
CA ASP A 216 8.66 7.60 -7.42
C ASP A 216 8.93 7.71 -5.92
N LEU A 217 10.21 7.92 -5.57
CA LEU A 217 10.64 8.12 -4.18
C LEU A 217 10.00 9.35 -3.53
N LEU A 218 9.70 10.38 -4.31
CA LEU A 218 9.01 11.57 -3.82
C LEU A 218 7.58 11.24 -3.40
N TYR A 219 6.87 10.42 -4.20
CA TYR A 219 5.52 9.99 -3.89
C TYR A 219 5.49 9.05 -2.67
N LEU A 220 6.46 8.14 -2.57
CA LEU A 220 6.62 7.28 -1.39
C LEU A 220 6.89 8.09 -0.12
N LYS A 221 7.70 9.15 -0.23
CA LYS A 221 7.94 10.11 0.86
C LYS A 221 6.63 10.75 1.34
N GLU A 222 5.79 11.24 0.41
CA GLU A 222 4.49 11.83 0.74
C GLU A 222 3.54 10.79 1.35
N HIS A 223 3.47 9.61 0.74
CA HIS A 223 2.65 8.49 1.23
C HIS A 223 3.00 8.13 2.68
N TYR A 224 4.27 8.17 3.03
CA TYR A 224 4.73 7.91 4.41
C TYR A 224 4.74 9.14 5.31
N GLY A 225 4.37 10.31 4.79
CA GLY A 225 4.32 11.56 5.54
C GLY A 225 5.69 12.04 6.04
N HIS A 226 6.76 11.75 5.29
CA HIS A 226 8.11 12.23 5.60
C HIS A 226 8.29 13.69 5.15
N TRP A 227 8.90 14.56 6.00
CA TRP A 227 9.00 16.00 5.73
C TRP A 227 10.00 16.39 4.65
N SER A 228 11.07 15.61 4.44
CA SER A 228 12.01 15.89 3.35
C SER A 228 12.86 14.67 2.98
N LEU A 229 13.33 14.63 1.70
CA LEU A 229 14.44 13.78 1.30
C LEU A 229 15.75 14.26 1.97
N ASP A 230 15.86 15.57 2.24
CA ASP A 230 17.01 16.17 2.92
C ASP A 230 17.11 15.77 4.40
N MET A 231 16.01 15.45 5.07
CA MET A 231 16.07 14.81 6.40
C MET A 231 16.83 13.49 6.35
N THR A 232 16.89 12.83 5.22
CA THR A 232 17.67 11.62 5.01
C THR A 232 19.17 11.94 4.86
N MET A 233 19.50 13.08 4.26
CA MET A 233 20.90 13.55 4.12
C MET A 233 21.46 14.14 5.42
N LEU A 234 20.66 14.85 6.21
CA LEU A 234 21.08 15.42 7.51
C LEU A 234 21.44 14.36 8.55
N TYR A 235 20.96 13.14 8.40
CA TYR A 235 21.24 12.02 9.30
C TYR A 235 22.47 11.21 8.90
N ALA A 236 22.94 11.33 7.68
CA ALA A 236 24.24 10.79 7.27
C ALA A 236 25.42 11.50 7.97
N ASP A 237 25.21 12.71 8.52
CA ASP A 237 26.20 13.51 9.23
C ASP A 237 26.24 13.32 10.77
N GLY A 238 25.60 12.28 11.30
CA GLY A 238 25.89 11.80 12.66
C GLY A 238 25.28 12.59 13.82
N GLY A 239 24.22 13.32 13.62
CA GLY A 239 23.59 14.11 14.67
C GLY A 239 22.13 13.75 14.93
N ALA A 240 21.82 12.68 15.67
CA ALA A 240 20.74 12.58 16.63
C ALA A 240 20.27 11.14 16.89
N ASP A 241 20.60 10.64 18.08
CA ASP A 241 20.10 9.35 18.64
C ASP A 241 18.58 9.33 18.93
N GLU A 242 17.86 10.41 18.72
CA GLU A 242 16.44 10.53 19.07
C GLU A 242 15.45 10.34 17.93
N TYR A 243 15.92 10.34 16.68
CA TYR A 243 15.10 10.10 15.50
C TYR A 243 15.62 8.88 14.75
N GLN A 244 15.34 7.69 15.24
CA GLN A 244 15.50 6.48 14.42
C GLN A 244 14.60 6.59 13.19
N ILE A 245 15.07 7.33 12.19
CA ILE A 245 14.57 7.17 10.83
C ILE A 245 14.95 5.75 10.44
N ASP A 246 14.05 5.10 9.76
CA ASP A 246 14.28 3.76 9.23
C ASP A 246 15.27 3.86 8.06
N ASN A 247 16.55 4.16 8.37
CA ASN A 247 17.62 4.27 7.38
C ASN A 247 17.72 2.98 6.56
N GLY A 248 17.48 1.83 7.21
CA GLY A 248 17.43 0.56 6.52
C GLY A 248 16.30 0.47 5.49
N LEU A 249 15.18 1.14 5.71
CA LEU A 249 14.09 1.19 4.74
C LEU A 249 14.48 1.96 3.47
N LEU A 250 15.15 3.10 3.62
CA LEU A 250 15.60 3.89 2.47
C LEU A 250 16.66 3.15 1.66
N ASP A 251 17.64 2.56 2.34
CA ASP A 251 18.67 1.75 1.68
C ASP A 251 18.06 0.57 0.94
N ASP A 252 17.07 -0.10 1.53
CA ASP A 252 16.32 -1.18 0.88
C ASP A 252 15.57 -0.68 -0.35
N VAL A 253 14.94 0.50 -0.28
CA VAL A 253 14.19 1.10 -1.40
C VAL A 253 15.13 1.52 -2.54
N VAL A 254 16.25 2.16 -2.22
CA VAL A 254 17.26 2.56 -3.22
C VAL A 254 17.85 1.32 -3.90
N ARG A 255 18.22 0.31 -3.11
CA ARG A 255 18.71 -0.97 -3.65
C ARG A 255 17.68 -1.64 -4.55
N ALA A 256 16.41 -1.74 -4.12
CA ALA A 256 15.35 -2.33 -4.91
C ALA A 256 15.13 -1.60 -6.24
N LYS A 257 15.23 -0.28 -6.25
CA LYS A 257 15.17 0.52 -7.48
C LYS A 257 16.35 0.24 -8.40
N GLN A 258 17.58 0.16 -7.86
CA GLN A 258 18.78 -0.17 -8.62
C GLN A 258 18.72 -1.59 -9.20
N GLU A 259 18.32 -2.57 -8.40
CA GLU A 259 18.11 -3.95 -8.86
C GLU A 259 17.10 -4.00 -10.02
N ARG A 260 15.97 -3.27 -9.88
CA ARG A 260 14.95 -3.21 -10.94
C ARG A 260 15.47 -2.56 -12.21
N GLN A 261 16.25 -1.48 -12.11
CA GLN A 261 16.91 -0.85 -13.25
C GLN A 261 17.86 -1.80 -13.96
N ALA A 262 18.66 -2.55 -13.20
CA ALA A 262 19.57 -3.55 -13.76
C ALA A 262 18.82 -4.67 -14.50
N GLU A 263 17.71 -5.16 -13.93
CA GLU A 263 16.85 -6.15 -14.60
C GLU A 263 16.28 -5.64 -15.93
N ILE A 264 15.77 -4.39 -15.94
CA ILE A 264 15.22 -3.75 -17.15
C ILE A 264 16.31 -3.62 -18.21
N LEU A 265 17.47 -3.08 -17.83
CA LEU A 265 18.61 -2.91 -18.74
C LEU A 265 19.11 -4.25 -19.25
N ALA A 266 19.21 -5.29 -18.41
CA ALA A 266 19.58 -6.64 -18.83
C ALA A 266 18.62 -7.18 -19.87
N GLY A 267 17.31 -7.02 -19.65
CA GLY A 267 16.28 -7.43 -20.58
C GLY A 267 16.40 -6.81 -21.98
N TYR A 268 16.92 -5.57 -22.05
CA TYR A 268 17.12 -4.90 -23.34
C TYR A 268 18.51 -5.10 -23.93
N LEU A 269 19.54 -5.14 -23.10
CA LEU A 269 20.94 -5.20 -23.57
C LEU A 269 21.38 -6.59 -24.01
N ASP A 270 20.86 -7.65 -23.38
CA ASP A 270 21.21 -9.03 -23.70
C ASP A 270 20.17 -9.71 -24.62
N SER A 271 19.28 -8.95 -25.23
CA SER A 271 18.24 -9.46 -26.15
C SER A 271 18.13 -8.62 -27.42
N ASP A 272 17.46 -9.19 -28.43
CA ASP A 272 17.05 -8.47 -29.64
C ASP A 272 15.62 -7.92 -29.50
N THR A 273 15.19 -7.62 -28.28
CA THR A 273 13.87 -7.07 -28.02
C THR A 273 13.62 -5.82 -28.87
N PRO A 274 12.54 -5.80 -29.66
CA PRO A 274 12.24 -4.69 -30.53
C PRO A 274 11.89 -3.45 -29.71
N LEU A 275 12.33 -2.31 -30.19
CA LEU A 275 12.10 -1.02 -29.55
C LEU A 275 11.38 -0.08 -30.50
N ALA A 276 10.33 0.57 -30.05
CA ALA A 276 9.75 1.67 -30.79
C ALA A 276 10.61 2.95 -30.68
N LYS A 277 11.34 3.09 -29.56
CA LYS A 277 12.29 4.19 -29.29
C LYS A 277 13.38 3.72 -28.32
N GLY A 278 14.57 4.30 -28.43
CA GLY A 278 15.72 4.01 -27.56
C GLY A 278 16.84 3.21 -28.24
N GLU A 279 16.67 2.80 -29.46
CA GLU A 279 17.70 2.08 -30.25
C GLU A 279 19.03 2.84 -30.30
N ASP A 280 18.99 4.17 -30.41
CA ASP A 280 20.17 5.00 -30.63
C ASP A 280 21.19 4.87 -29.50
N TRP A 281 20.73 4.92 -28.24
CA TRP A 281 21.64 4.81 -27.10
C TRP A 281 21.87 3.37 -26.63
N LEU A 282 20.88 2.49 -26.70
CA LEU A 282 21.07 1.06 -26.41
C LEU A 282 21.89 0.36 -27.49
N GLY A 283 21.80 0.79 -28.75
CA GLY A 283 22.57 0.23 -29.86
C GLY A 283 24.07 0.30 -29.66
N THR A 284 24.57 1.29 -28.94
CA THR A 284 25.99 1.38 -28.56
C THR A 284 26.37 0.36 -27.48
N TRP A 285 25.47 0.12 -26.50
CA TRP A 285 25.75 -0.73 -25.35
C TRP A 285 25.50 -2.23 -25.61
N ARG A 286 24.52 -2.58 -26.45
CA ARG A 286 24.21 -3.99 -26.78
C ARG A 286 25.42 -4.78 -27.26
N PRO A 287 26.23 -4.33 -28.23
CA PRO A 287 27.42 -5.06 -28.65
C PRO A 287 28.46 -5.20 -27.53
N MET A 288 28.63 -4.17 -26.70
CA MET A 288 29.59 -4.18 -25.59
C MET A 288 29.19 -5.21 -24.53
N VAL A 289 27.91 -5.23 -24.12
CA VAL A 289 27.41 -6.20 -23.15
C VAL A 289 27.49 -7.63 -23.68
N ARG A 290 27.13 -7.86 -24.96
CA ARG A 290 27.19 -9.18 -25.58
C ARG A 290 28.58 -9.77 -25.67
N THR A 291 29.60 -8.93 -25.82
CA THR A 291 31.01 -9.34 -25.91
C THR A 291 31.76 -9.31 -24.57
N ALA A 292 31.13 -8.79 -23.53
CA ALA A 292 31.76 -8.68 -22.21
C ALA A 292 31.98 -10.07 -21.58
N LYS A 293 33.13 -10.24 -20.91
CA LYS A 293 33.42 -11.47 -20.16
C LYS A 293 32.55 -11.62 -18.92
N ASN A 294 32.20 -10.51 -18.29
CA ASN A 294 31.29 -10.45 -17.14
C ASN A 294 30.15 -9.48 -17.47
N LYS A 295 29.08 -10.00 -18.03
CA LYS A 295 27.91 -9.23 -18.46
C LYS A 295 27.20 -8.58 -17.30
N ASP A 296 27.02 -9.33 -16.20
CA ASP A 296 26.26 -8.88 -15.04
C ASP A 296 26.93 -7.70 -14.37
N GLU A 297 28.27 -7.73 -14.24
CA GLU A 297 29.03 -6.62 -13.67
C GLU A 297 28.91 -5.36 -14.54
N LEU A 298 29.03 -5.50 -15.86
CA LEU A 298 28.87 -4.36 -16.77
C LEU A 298 27.43 -3.79 -16.74
N ILE A 299 26.42 -4.63 -16.66
CA ILE A 299 25.02 -4.19 -16.53
C ILE A 299 24.81 -3.46 -15.19
N GLN A 300 25.37 -3.97 -14.10
CA GLN A 300 25.34 -3.30 -12.79
C GLN A 300 26.03 -1.94 -12.81
N GLU A 301 27.20 -1.85 -13.44
CA GLU A 301 27.91 -0.59 -13.61
C GLU A 301 27.07 0.41 -14.41
N LEU A 302 26.51 0.01 -15.54
CA LEU A 302 25.62 0.83 -16.35
C LEU A 302 24.38 1.28 -15.57
N SER A 303 23.75 0.37 -14.82
CA SER A 303 22.58 0.68 -14.03
C SER A 303 22.84 1.68 -12.91
N SER A 304 24.08 1.78 -12.44
CA SER A 304 24.49 2.77 -11.44
C SER A 304 24.67 4.17 -12.02
N THR A 305 24.92 4.28 -13.32
CA THR A 305 25.15 5.57 -14.02
C THR A 305 23.92 6.14 -14.70
N ILE A 306 22.91 5.32 -14.97
CA ILE A 306 21.67 5.69 -15.67
C ILE A 306 20.50 5.59 -14.68
N THR A 307 19.68 6.62 -14.60
CA THR A 307 18.43 6.57 -13.84
C THR A 307 17.28 6.36 -14.81
N LEU A 308 16.60 5.21 -14.73
CA LEU A 308 15.37 4.95 -15.46
C LEU A 308 14.16 5.28 -14.59
N ASN A 309 13.30 6.16 -15.09
CA ASN A 309 12.03 6.50 -14.47
C ASN A 309 10.89 6.02 -15.36
N GLY A 310 9.94 5.26 -14.79
CA GLY A 310 8.75 4.85 -15.51
C GLY A 310 7.78 6.01 -15.71
N THR A 311 7.20 6.11 -16.89
CA THR A 311 6.15 7.08 -17.21
C THR A 311 4.80 6.40 -17.47
N GLY A 312 4.76 5.06 -17.41
CA GLY A 312 3.62 4.22 -17.75
C GLY A 312 3.54 3.87 -19.22
N HIS A 313 4.09 4.69 -20.10
CA HIS A 313 4.12 4.49 -21.55
C HIS A 313 5.55 4.45 -22.14
N SER A 314 6.56 4.66 -21.29
CA SER A 314 7.99 4.56 -21.62
C SER A 314 8.84 4.48 -20.36
N TRP A 315 10.09 4.04 -20.50
CA TRP A 315 11.16 4.35 -19.55
C TRP A 315 11.85 5.65 -19.97
N CYS A 316 12.08 6.54 -19.03
CA CYS A 316 12.78 7.81 -19.24
C CYS A 316 14.16 7.77 -18.60
N ALA A 317 15.22 7.87 -19.40
CA ALA A 317 16.61 8.02 -18.94
C ALA A 317 17.01 9.48 -18.68
N GLY A 318 16.07 10.42 -18.84
CA GLY A 318 16.28 11.84 -18.57
C GLY A 318 16.27 12.14 -17.07
N ASN A 319 17.27 12.91 -16.62
CA ASN A 319 17.22 13.49 -15.27
C ASN A 319 16.49 14.86 -15.30
N ALA A 320 16.15 15.38 -14.12
CA ALA A 320 15.47 16.68 -14.00
C ALA A 320 16.18 17.86 -14.68
N LYS A 321 17.48 17.70 -15.02
CA LYS A 321 18.29 18.70 -15.71
C LYS A 321 18.45 18.46 -17.21
N GLY A 322 18.17 17.24 -17.70
CA GLY A 322 18.44 16.82 -19.08
C GLY A 322 17.23 16.42 -19.91
N GLY A 323 16.05 16.26 -19.29
CA GLY A 323 14.81 15.98 -20.02
C GLY A 323 14.24 17.26 -20.61
N SER A 324 14.10 17.33 -21.95
CA SER A 324 13.53 18.48 -22.66
C SER A 324 12.06 18.75 -22.32
N CYS A 325 11.36 17.79 -21.71
CA CYS A 325 9.94 17.90 -21.40
C CYS A 325 9.65 18.44 -19.99
N GLY A 326 10.64 18.53 -19.08
CA GLY A 326 10.42 18.99 -17.70
C GLY A 326 9.36 18.21 -16.91
N GLY A 327 9.13 16.93 -17.25
CA GLY A 327 8.11 16.07 -16.65
C GLY A 327 6.73 16.13 -17.34
N LEU A 328 6.54 16.94 -18.37
CA LEU A 328 5.26 17.02 -19.11
C LEU A 328 4.90 15.71 -19.82
N CYS A 329 5.86 14.83 -20.05
CA CYS A 329 5.61 13.50 -20.63
C CYS A 329 4.61 12.65 -19.84
N LEU A 330 4.42 12.88 -18.54
CA LEU A 330 3.39 12.21 -17.75
C LEU A 330 1.97 12.54 -18.22
N PHE A 331 1.79 13.70 -18.83
CA PHE A 331 0.50 14.18 -19.33
C PHE A 331 0.39 14.12 -20.86
N GLU A 332 1.53 14.10 -21.57
CA GLU A 332 1.62 14.11 -23.03
C GLU A 332 2.55 13.01 -23.51
N ALA A 333 2.02 11.78 -23.61
CA ALA A 333 2.78 10.58 -23.96
C ALA A 333 3.46 10.70 -25.34
N ASP A 334 2.85 11.40 -26.29
CA ASP A 334 3.39 11.62 -27.64
C ASP A 334 4.77 12.29 -27.64
N MET A 335 5.09 13.08 -26.60
CA MET A 335 6.43 13.68 -26.45
C MET A 335 7.56 12.64 -26.31
N CYS A 336 7.26 11.46 -25.73
CA CYS A 336 8.25 10.42 -25.56
C CYS A 336 8.63 9.74 -26.87
N VAL A 337 7.76 9.74 -27.90
CA VAL A 337 8.04 9.12 -29.19
C VAL A 337 9.18 9.84 -29.94
N ASP A 338 9.28 11.17 -29.75
CA ASP A 338 10.33 11.98 -30.35
C ASP A 338 11.53 12.22 -29.41
N CYS A 339 11.44 11.81 -28.15
CA CYS A 339 12.45 12.08 -27.12
C CYS A 339 13.64 11.10 -27.22
N ASN A 340 14.87 11.62 -27.22
CA ASN A 340 16.10 10.80 -27.24
C ASN A 340 16.37 10.09 -25.91
N MET A 341 15.68 10.46 -24.83
CA MET A 341 15.84 9.84 -23.51
C MET A 341 14.76 8.78 -23.24
N ALA A 342 13.82 8.59 -24.17
CA ALA A 342 12.78 7.59 -23.99
C ALA A 342 13.24 6.21 -24.47
N LEU A 343 12.78 5.19 -23.73
CA LEU A 343 12.92 3.78 -24.08
C LEU A 343 11.51 3.17 -24.07
N ILE A 344 11.04 2.76 -25.23
CA ILE A 344 9.69 2.22 -25.44
C ILE A 344 9.80 0.80 -25.97
N GLY A 345 9.52 -0.16 -25.11
CA GLY A 345 9.57 -1.60 -25.39
C GLY A 345 8.20 -2.25 -25.39
N PRO A 346 8.17 -3.58 -25.59
CA PRO A 346 6.93 -4.36 -25.72
C PRO A 346 5.99 -4.28 -24.51
N GLU A 347 6.52 -4.05 -23.30
CA GLU A 347 5.74 -3.89 -22.08
C GLU A 347 4.82 -2.66 -22.11
N HIS A 348 5.19 -1.63 -22.88
CA HIS A 348 4.40 -0.41 -23.02
C HIS A 348 3.30 -0.52 -24.07
N LEU A 349 3.31 -1.59 -24.91
CA LEU A 349 2.36 -1.75 -26.01
C LEU A 349 0.88 -1.71 -25.59
N PRO A 350 0.45 -2.33 -24.47
CA PRO A 350 -0.94 -2.22 -24.02
C PRO A 350 -1.38 -0.78 -23.77
N VAL A 351 -0.50 0.03 -23.15
CA VAL A 351 -0.78 1.44 -22.84
C VAL A 351 -0.91 2.27 -24.12
N TRP A 352 -0.03 2.02 -25.09
CA TRP A 352 -0.11 2.72 -26.39
C TRP A 352 -1.36 2.35 -27.18
N LYS A 353 -1.84 1.10 -27.11
CA LYS A 353 -3.13 0.70 -27.69
C LYS A 353 -4.29 1.44 -27.02
N GLU A 354 -4.30 1.52 -25.70
CA GLU A 354 -5.31 2.27 -24.94
C GLU A 354 -5.31 3.77 -25.29
N ILE A 355 -4.11 4.38 -25.39
CA ILE A 355 -3.97 5.76 -25.84
C ILE A 355 -4.59 5.97 -27.23
N ALA A 356 -4.33 5.06 -28.19
CA ALA A 356 -4.90 5.15 -29.52
C ALA A 356 -6.43 5.05 -29.50
N GLU A 357 -6.99 4.11 -28.75
CA GLU A 357 -8.44 3.93 -28.59
C GLU A 357 -9.09 5.19 -27.98
N GLN A 358 -8.50 5.73 -26.94
CA GLN A 358 -8.98 6.98 -26.32
C GLN A 358 -9.01 8.15 -27.32
N GLN A 359 -7.97 8.31 -28.16
CA GLN A 359 -7.97 9.37 -29.14
C GLN A 359 -9.04 9.16 -30.24
N LEU A 360 -9.34 7.93 -30.62
CA LEU A 360 -10.43 7.63 -31.53
C LEU A 360 -11.79 8.03 -30.96
N VAL A 361 -12.02 7.76 -29.69
CA VAL A 361 -13.25 8.18 -28.97
C VAL A 361 -13.32 9.72 -28.95
N VAL A 362 -12.22 10.38 -28.58
CA VAL A 362 -12.14 11.85 -28.53
C VAL A 362 -12.48 12.45 -29.91
N LEU A 363 -11.98 11.92 -31.00
CA LEU A 363 -12.24 12.42 -32.35
C LEU A 363 -13.71 12.28 -32.81
N GLN A 364 -14.49 11.42 -32.16
CA GLN A 364 -15.94 11.23 -32.43
C GLN A 364 -16.83 12.23 -31.71
N LEU A 365 -16.31 13.00 -30.74
CA LEU A 365 -17.09 13.98 -30.02
C LEU A 365 -17.55 15.12 -30.95
N PRO A 366 -18.85 15.46 -30.98
CA PRO A 366 -19.43 16.35 -32.00
C PRO A 366 -19.03 17.82 -31.85
N ASP A 367 -18.71 18.24 -30.64
CA ASP A 367 -18.47 19.65 -30.27
C ASP A 367 -16.99 20.01 -30.09
N MET A 368 -16.08 19.12 -30.54
CA MET A 368 -14.65 19.39 -30.50
C MET A 368 -14.20 20.47 -31.49
N GLY A 369 -13.51 21.48 -30.96
CA GLY A 369 -12.86 22.52 -31.76
C GLY A 369 -11.65 21.98 -32.56
N VAL A 370 -11.28 22.74 -33.63
CA VAL A 370 -10.15 22.36 -34.50
C VAL A 370 -8.83 22.07 -33.77
N PRO A 371 -8.40 22.88 -32.75
CA PRO A 371 -7.15 22.61 -32.03
C PRO A 371 -7.16 21.27 -31.29
N ALA A 372 -8.28 20.91 -30.67
CA ALA A 372 -8.42 19.66 -29.94
C ALA A 372 -8.40 18.45 -30.88
N LYS A 373 -9.08 18.52 -32.03
CA LYS A 373 -9.01 17.48 -33.07
C LYS A 373 -7.60 17.33 -33.64
N SER A 374 -6.88 18.43 -33.86
CA SER A 374 -5.50 18.39 -34.33
C SER A 374 -4.57 17.72 -33.31
N ARG A 375 -4.74 18.01 -32.02
CA ARG A 375 -3.99 17.34 -30.95
C ARG A 375 -4.28 15.85 -30.87
N ALA A 376 -5.57 15.47 -30.91
CA ALA A 376 -5.96 14.07 -30.85
C ALA A 376 -5.42 13.27 -32.05
N ASN A 377 -5.45 13.82 -33.26
CA ASN A 377 -4.87 13.20 -34.46
C ASN A 377 -3.35 13.01 -34.31
N ARG A 378 -2.63 14.02 -33.80
CA ARG A 378 -1.18 13.92 -33.56
C ARG A 378 -0.85 12.79 -32.58
N ILE A 379 -1.57 12.74 -31.45
CA ILE A 379 -1.36 11.68 -30.44
C ILE A 379 -1.68 10.31 -31.03
N LEU A 380 -2.78 10.17 -31.77
CA LEU A 380 -3.17 8.94 -32.44
C LEU A 380 -2.12 8.47 -33.45
N GLU A 381 -1.58 9.39 -34.27
CA GLU A 381 -0.51 9.08 -35.22
C GLU A 381 0.74 8.55 -34.52
N LYS A 382 1.17 9.20 -33.42
CA LYS A 382 2.32 8.78 -32.62
C LYS A 382 2.09 7.42 -31.97
N ALA A 383 0.90 7.20 -31.41
CA ALA A 383 0.54 5.90 -30.81
C ALA A 383 0.59 4.77 -31.88
N ASN A 384 0.05 5.01 -33.07
CA ASN A 384 0.09 4.07 -34.16
C ASN A 384 1.52 3.78 -34.65
N GLN A 385 2.41 4.76 -34.65
CA GLN A 385 3.84 4.58 -34.94
C GLN A 385 4.50 3.61 -33.96
N VAL A 386 4.22 3.78 -32.65
CA VAL A 386 4.74 2.87 -31.62
C VAL A 386 4.17 1.46 -31.79
N ILE A 387 2.84 1.35 -31.93
CA ILE A 387 2.15 0.06 -32.09
C ILE A 387 2.70 -0.69 -33.30
N SER A 388 2.84 -0.04 -34.45
CA SER A 388 3.33 -0.71 -35.69
C SER A 388 4.76 -1.22 -35.55
N LYS A 389 5.63 -0.50 -34.84
CA LYS A 389 7.01 -0.95 -34.57
C LYS A 389 7.09 -2.15 -33.65
N LEU A 390 6.21 -2.20 -32.63
CA LEU A 390 6.23 -3.26 -31.62
C LEU A 390 5.42 -4.50 -32.03
N ASP A 391 4.29 -4.34 -32.73
CA ASP A 391 3.49 -5.48 -33.24
C ASP A 391 4.10 -6.11 -34.49
N GLY A 392 4.73 -5.33 -35.39
CA GLY A 392 5.35 -5.82 -36.60
C GLY A 392 6.49 -6.81 -36.39
N SER A 393 7.13 -6.77 -35.25
CA SER A 393 8.19 -7.67 -34.82
C SER A 393 7.70 -9.06 -34.33
N ARG A 394 6.41 -9.20 -34.03
CA ARG A 394 5.83 -10.51 -33.64
C ARG A 394 5.51 -11.43 -34.79
N SER A 395 5.51 -10.92 -36.02
CA SER A 395 5.21 -11.73 -37.23
C SER A 395 6.44 -12.39 -37.86
N GLU A 396 7.66 -12.11 -37.39
CA GLU A 396 8.92 -12.63 -37.91
C GLU A 396 9.67 -13.58 -36.94
N ALA A 397 9.12 -13.86 -35.75
CA ALA A 397 9.65 -14.80 -34.78
C ALA A 397 8.72 -16.02 -34.63
#